data_41c4ce254832a26b394a090c0445250b
#
_entry.id   41c4ce254832a26b394a090c0445250b
#
_cell.length_a   1.000
_cell.length_b   1.000
_cell.length_c   1.000
_cell.angle_alpha   90.00
_cell.angle_beta   90.00
_cell.angle_gamma   90.00
#
_symmetry.space_group_name_H-M   'P 1'
#
loop_
_entity.id
_entity.type
_entity.pdbx_description
1 polymer ?
#
loop_
_entity_poly.entity_id
_entity_poly.type
_entity_poly.pdbx_seq_one_letter_code
_entity_poly.pdbx_strand_id
1 'polypeptide(L)'
;MADPHTRYRKFNTSVTYPEQNLDNDLCQAVATRGGRTLYLRGQCPQSLDDAQDIGSHDPAIQTHKVMQNIRQLIEEAGGGMEHLVKVVVYITDVRHREAVYRTMGDYIKGVHPVSTGLVVSALARPSWLVEIDGTAVIPD
;
A
#
# COMPACT_ATOMS: atom_id res chain seq x y z
N MET A 1 -21.54 -6.01 -2.93
CA MET A 1 -21.92 -4.69 -3.46
C MET A 1 -20.96 -4.31 -4.58
N ALA A 2 -21.48 -3.75 -5.64
CA ALA A 2 -20.62 -3.31 -6.74
C ALA A 2 -19.67 -2.20 -6.27
N ASP A 3 -18.43 -2.26 -6.74
CA ASP A 3 -17.45 -1.21 -6.49
C ASP A 3 -17.94 0.08 -7.17
N PRO A 4 -18.20 1.18 -6.43
CA PRO A 4 -18.67 2.43 -7.03
C PRO A 4 -17.57 3.18 -7.79
N HIS A 5 -16.34 2.67 -7.75
CA HIS A 5 -15.20 3.35 -8.33
C HIS A 5 -14.90 2.80 -9.71
N THR A 6 -14.46 3.69 -10.61
CA THR A 6 -14.03 3.29 -11.93
C THR A 6 -12.51 3.27 -11.96
N ARG A 7 -11.96 2.11 -12.34
CA ARG A 7 -10.50 1.91 -12.40
C ARG A 7 -10.09 1.83 -13.87
N TYR A 8 -9.30 2.80 -14.29
CA TYR A 8 -8.91 2.95 -15.68
C TYR A 8 -7.58 2.26 -15.95
N ARG A 9 -7.53 1.47 -17.02
CA ARG A 9 -6.33 0.80 -17.50
C ARG A 9 -5.67 -0.04 -16.43
N LYS A 10 -6.40 -1.04 -15.95
CA LYS A 10 -5.87 -2.05 -15.02
C LYS A 10 -4.70 -2.79 -15.65
N PHE A 11 -3.67 -3.07 -14.87
CA PHE A 11 -2.50 -3.81 -15.31
C PHE A 11 -1.88 -4.56 -14.15
N ASN A 12 -0.96 -5.49 -14.49
CA ASN A 12 -0.14 -6.17 -13.48
C ASN A 12 1.33 -5.84 -13.76
N THR A 13 2.08 -5.58 -12.70
CA THR A 13 3.50 -5.19 -12.82
C THR A 13 4.38 -6.28 -13.40
N SER A 14 3.98 -7.54 -13.35
CA SER A 14 4.72 -8.63 -14.01
C SER A 14 4.78 -8.46 -15.52
N VAL A 15 3.78 -7.80 -16.11
CA VAL A 15 3.74 -7.49 -17.55
C VAL A 15 4.44 -6.17 -17.85
N THR A 16 4.22 -5.16 -17.00
CA THR A 16 4.76 -3.80 -17.19
C THR A 16 6.27 -3.76 -16.97
N TYR A 17 6.76 -4.53 -16.00
CA TYR A 17 8.18 -4.58 -15.63
C TYR A 17 8.66 -6.03 -15.61
N PRO A 18 8.73 -6.69 -16.81
CA PRO A 18 9.09 -8.11 -16.86
C PRO A 18 10.50 -8.41 -16.36
N GLU A 19 11.38 -7.40 -16.31
CA GLU A 19 12.73 -7.51 -15.77
C GLU A 19 12.78 -7.48 -14.24
N GLN A 20 11.66 -7.15 -13.60
CA GLN A 20 11.54 -7.13 -12.13
C GLN A 20 10.64 -8.27 -11.69
N ASN A 21 10.92 -8.80 -10.51
CA ASN A 21 10.14 -9.90 -9.94
C ASN A 21 8.94 -9.35 -9.15
N LEU A 22 7.99 -8.73 -9.85
CA LEU A 22 6.83 -8.07 -9.26
C LEU A 22 5.53 -8.77 -9.65
N ASP A 23 4.51 -8.62 -8.79
CA ASP A 23 3.16 -9.16 -9.03
C ASP A 23 2.14 -8.25 -8.32
N ASN A 24 1.97 -7.05 -8.86
CA ASN A 24 1.07 -6.05 -8.28
C ASN A 24 -0.05 -5.73 -9.25
N ASP A 25 -1.29 -5.88 -8.79
CA ASP A 25 -2.46 -5.42 -9.53
C ASP A 25 -2.67 -3.94 -9.27
N LEU A 26 -2.48 -3.13 -10.30
CA LEU A 26 -2.58 -1.68 -10.24
C LEU A 26 -3.47 -1.16 -11.37
N CYS A 27 -3.71 0.14 -11.38
CA CYS A 27 -4.33 0.79 -12.52
C CYS A 27 -3.72 2.18 -12.72
N GLN A 28 -4.05 2.82 -13.84
CA GLN A 28 -3.46 4.11 -14.18
C GLN A 28 -4.20 5.28 -13.53
N ALA A 29 -5.49 5.11 -13.26
CA ALA A 29 -6.30 6.15 -12.64
C ALA A 29 -7.53 5.52 -11.98
N VAL A 30 -8.03 6.16 -10.93
CA VAL A 30 -9.28 5.78 -10.27
C VAL A 30 -10.16 7.01 -10.17
N ALA A 31 -11.41 6.89 -10.66
CA ALA A 31 -12.43 7.89 -10.39
C ALA A 31 -13.34 7.35 -9.28
N THR A 32 -13.59 8.16 -8.27
CA THR A 32 -14.43 7.78 -7.15
C THR A 32 -15.75 8.53 -7.18
N ARG A 33 -16.79 7.95 -6.60
CA ARG A 33 -18.12 8.57 -6.54
C ARG A 33 -18.73 8.27 -5.18
N GLY A 34 -19.16 9.33 -4.47
CA GLY A 34 -19.83 9.20 -3.18
C GLY A 34 -18.94 8.59 -2.12
N GLY A 35 -19.56 8.03 -1.12
CA GLY A 35 -18.88 7.35 -0.04
C GLY A 35 -18.15 8.26 0.94
N ARG A 36 -17.41 7.63 1.84
CA ARG A 36 -16.57 8.32 2.81
C ARG A 36 -15.11 8.14 2.44
N THR A 37 -14.36 9.23 2.37
CA THR A 37 -12.93 9.18 2.09
C THR A 37 -12.15 9.00 3.38
N LEU A 38 -11.33 7.95 3.41
CA LEU A 38 -10.44 7.66 4.53
C LEU A 38 -9.01 8.01 4.10
N TYR A 39 -8.42 8.99 4.77
CA TYR A 39 -7.03 9.36 4.57
C TYR A 39 -6.16 8.63 5.56
N LEU A 40 -5.26 7.80 5.08
CA LEU A 40 -4.35 7.04 5.94
C LEU A 40 -3.06 7.81 6.10
N ARG A 41 -2.64 7.99 7.35
CA ARG A 41 -1.30 8.48 7.65
C ARG A 41 -0.28 7.49 7.10
N GLY A 42 0.91 7.93 6.73
CA GLY A 42 2.00 7.04 6.35
C GLY A 42 2.22 5.99 7.44
N GLN A 43 2.03 4.72 7.09
CA GLN A 43 2.20 3.61 8.02
C GLN A 43 3.64 3.13 7.98
N CYS A 44 4.18 2.93 9.15
CA CYS A 44 5.55 2.49 9.38
C CYS A 44 5.54 1.13 10.06
N PRO A 45 6.69 0.43 10.12
CA PRO A 45 6.73 -0.92 10.70
C PRO A 45 6.68 -0.89 12.24
N GLN A 46 5.57 -0.44 12.77
CA GLN A 46 5.32 -0.33 14.20
C GLN A 46 3.87 -0.65 14.52
N SER A 47 3.63 -1.00 15.78
CA SER A 47 2.27 -1.30 16.25
C SER A 47 1.39 -0.05 16.20
N LEU A 48 0.13 -0.21 15.78
CA LEU A 48 -0.86 0.86 15.80
C LEU A 48 -1.23 1.28 17.23
N ASP A 49 -1.21 0.33 18.17
CA ASP A 49 -1.71 0.57 19.50
C ASP A 49 -0.73 1.36 20.38
N ASP A 50 0.57 1.02 20.30
CA ASP A 50 1.58 1.60 21.18
C ASP A 50 2.80 2.15 20.45
N ALA A 51 2.79 2.15 19.12
CA ALA A 51 3.88 2.64 18.28
C ALA A 51 5.21 1.90 18.50
N GLN A 52 5.16 0.67 19.03
CA GLN A 52 6.36 -0.10 19.27
C GLN A 52 6.90 -0.65 17.94
N ASP A 53 8.21 -0.42 17.70
CA ASP A 53 8.93 -0.92 16.55
C ASP A 53 8.92 -2.45 16.52
N ILE A 54 8.73 -3.05 15.33
CA ILE A 54 8.74 -4.51 15.21
C ILE A 54 10.16 -5.11 15.30
N GLY A 55 11.20 -4.26 15.20
CA GLY A 55 12.58 -4.68 15.40
C GLY A 55 13.24 -5.43 14.24
N SER A 56 12.53 -5.70 13.16
CA SER A 56 13.09 -6.39 12.00
C SER A 56 13.73 -5.40 11.03
N HIS A 57 14.84 -5.82 10.39
CA HIS A 57 15.50 -5.08 9.31
C HIS A 57 15.21 -5.70 7.94
N ASP A 58 14.28 -6.64 7.86
CA ASP A 58 13.89 -7.27 6.61
C ASP A 58 12.81 -6.43 5.93
N PRO A 59 13.01 -5.96 4.69
CA PRO A 59 12.04 -5.10 4.02
C PRO A 59 10.70 -5.80 3.78
N ALA A 60 10.66 -7.10 3.57
CA ALA A 60 9.39 -7.82 3.41
C ALA A 60 8.62 -7.89 4.72
N ILE A 61 9.29 -8.17 5.83
CA ILE A 61 8.67 -8.22 7.16
C ILE A 61 8.14 -6.83 7.55
N GLN A 62 8.93 -5.78 7.31
CA GLN A 62 8.49 -4.41 7.56
C GLN A 62 7.24 -4.08 6.73
N THR A 63 7.21 -4.46 5.47
CA THR A 63 6.08 -4.20 4.58
C THR A 63 4.84 -4.96 5.02
N HIS A 64 4.97 -6.20 5.49
CA HIS A 64 3.84 -6.93 6.05
C HIS A 64 3.19 -6.15 7.19
N LYS A 65 3.99 -5.62 8.11
CA LYS A 65 3.45 -4.84 9.23
C LYS A 65 2.74 -3.58 8.75
N VAL A 66 3.35 -2.87 7.81
CA VAL A 66 2.77 -1.66 7.21
C VAL A 66 1.41 -1.98 6.58
N MET A 67 1.34 -3.04 5.78
CA MET A 67 0.09 -3.40 5.09
C MET A 67 -0.97 -3.94 6.06
N GLN A 68 -0.57 -4.65 7.10
CA GLN A 68 -1.50 -5.08 8.16
C GLN A 68 -2.12 -3.87 8.85
N ASN A 69 -1.32 -2.84 9.12
CA ASN A 69 -1.81 -1.60 9.71
C ASN A 69 -2.83 -0.91 8.79
N ILE A 70 -2.53 -0.82 7.51
CA ILE A 70 -3.43 -0.22 6.52
C ILE A 70 -4.77 -0.98 6.48
N ARG A 71 -4.71 -2.31 6.41
CA ARG A 71 -5.92 -3.14 6.40
C ARG A 71 -6.74 -2.94 7.66
N GLN A 72 -6.09 -2.95 8.82
CA GLN A 72 -6.78 -2.77 10.08
C GLN A 72 -7.49 -1.42 10.15
N LEU A 73 -6.82 -0.34 9.73
CA LEU A 73 -7.40 1.00 9.75
C LEU A 73 -8.62 1.11 8.82
N ILE A 74 -8.54 0.51 7.64
CA ILE A 74 -9.68 0.49 6.71
C ILE A 74 -10.84 -0.29 7.33
N GLU A 75 -10.57 -1.43 7.97
CA GLU A 75 -11.60 -2.25 8.60
C GLU A 75 -12.22 -1.54 9.80
N GLU A 76 -11.43 -0.82 10.60
CA GLU A 76 -11.94 0.00 11.70
C GLU A 76 -12.87 1.12 11.21
N ALA A 77 -12.64 1.61 9.99
CA ALA A 77 -13.50 2.61 9.37
C ALA A 77 -14.73 2.00 8.68
N GLY A 78 -14.90 0.69 8.74
CA GLY A 78 -16.06 0.01 8.16
C GLY A 78 -15.87 -0.45 6.72
N GLY A 79 -14.65 -0.46 6.20
CA GLY A 79 -14.36 -0.88 4.84
C GLY A 79 -13.52 -2.14 4.76
N GLY A 80 -12.96 -2.39 3.59
CA GLY A 80 -12.05 -3.49 3.31
C GLY A 80 -11.00 -3.05 2.29
N MET A 81 -10.03 -3.92 2.04
CA MET A 81 -8.92 -3.60 1.13
C MET A 81 -9.41 -3.25 -0.29
N GLU A 82 -10.56 -3.79 -0.71
CA GLU A 82 -11.15 -3.47 -2.01
C GLU A 82 -11.50 -1.99 -2.17
N HIS A 83 -11.57 -1.25 -1.08
CA HIS A 83 -11.87 0.19 -1.09
C HIS A 83 -10.63 1.07 -1.21
N LEU A 84 -9.44 0.47 -1.17
CA LEU A 84 -8.18 1.21 -1.33
C LEU A 84 -8.07 1.70 -2.78
N VAL A 85 -7.89 3.01 -2.95
CA VAL A 85 -7.83 3.61 -4.29
C VAL A 85 -6.44 4.13 -4.63
N LYS A 86 -5.63 4.48 -3.63
CA LYS A 86 -4.31 5.05 -3.87
C LYS A 86 -3.34 4.66 -2.76
N VAL A 87 -2.11 4.37 -3.14
CA VAL A 87 -0.99 4.23 -2.20
C VAL A 87 0.19 5.04 -2.71
N VAL A 88 0.99 5.57 -1.78
CA VAL A 88 2.30 6.12 -2.05
C VAL A 88 3.31 5.33 -1.22
N VAL A 89 4.30 4.78 -1.89
CA VAL A 89 5.29 3.88 -1.29
C VAL A 89 6.63 4.60 -1.22
N TYR A 90 7.15 4.75 0.00
CA TYR A 90 8.45 5.37 0.25
C TYR A 90 9.41 4.28 0.70
N ILE A 91 10.53 4.13 0.00
CA ILE A 91 11.60 3.18 0.37
C ILE A 91 12.92 3.93 0.48
N THR A 92 13.83 3.43 1.32
CA THR A 92 15.11 4.10 1.56
C THR A 92 16.23 3.59 0.63
N ASP A 93 15.97 2.52 -0.11
CA ASP A 93 16.95 1.92 -1.02
C ASP A 93 16.21 1.23 -2.16
N VAL A 94 16.58 1.54 -3.39
CA VAL A 94 15.93 0.95 -4.58
C VAL A 94 16.08 -0.58 -4.62
N ARG A 95 17.12 -1.12 -3.97
CA ARG A 95 17.32 -2.57 -3.90
C ARG A 95 16.24 -3.29 -3.11
N HIS A 96 15.48 -2.59 -2.28
CA HIS A 96 14.36 -3.15 -1.53
C HIS A 96 13.04 -3.18 -2.31
N ARG A 97 13.02 -2.60 -3.51
CA ARG A 97 11.80 -2.44 -4.30
C ARG A 97 11.06 -3.77 -4.52
N GLU A 98 11.77 -4.81 -4.94
CA GLU A 98 11.11 -6.10 -5.22
C GLU A 98 10.47 -6.68 -3.96
N ALA A 99 11.20 -6.73 -2.86
CA ALA A 99 10.67 -7.28 -1.60
C ALA A 99 9.45 -6.50 -1.12
N VAL A 100 9.50 -5.17 -1.17
CA VAL A 100 8.41 -4.30 -0.71
C VAL A 100 7.18 -4.48 -1.61
N TYR A 101 7.36 -4.36 -2.93
CA TYR A 101 6.22 -4.42 -3.86
C TYR A 101 5.61 -5.81 -3.91
N ARG A 102 6.41 -6.87 -3.88
CA ARG A 102 5.85 -8.24 -3.84
C ARG A 102 5.00 -8.47 -2.60
N THR A 103 5.49 -8.02 -1.45
CA THR A 103 4.74 -8.16 -0.20
C THR A 103 3.46 -7.33 -0.24
N MET A 104 3.54 -6.08 -0.69
CA MET A 104 2.35 -5.24 -0.88
C MET A 104 1.35 -5.91 -1.84
N GLY A 105 1.86 -6.55 -2.88
CA GLY A 105 1.03 -7.21 -3.89
C GLY A 105 0.09 -8.27 -3.31
N ASP A 106 0.51 -8.96 -2.25
CA ASP A 106 -0.33 -9.96 -1.60
C ASP A 106 -1.58 -9.34 -0.96
N TYR A 107 -1.51 -8.08 -0.57
CA TYR A 107 -2.61 -7.37 0.08
C TYR A 107 -3.55 -6.67 -0.89
N ILE A 108 -3.07 -6.35 -2.09
CA ILE A 108 -3.85 -5.58 -3.08
C ILE A 108 -4.28 -6.43 -4.30
N LYS A 109 -4.17 -7.74 -4.22
CA LYS A 109 -4.57 -8.63 -5.31
C LYS A 109 -6.05 -8.40 -5.64
N GLY A 110 -6.32 -8.10 -6.92
CA GLY A 110 -7.68 -7.79 -7.40
C GLY A 110 -8.17 -6.39 -7.04
N VAL A 111 -7.43 -5.60 -6.28
CA VAL A 111 -7.86 -4.26 -5.85
C VAL A 111 -7.58 -3.21 -6.91
N HIS A 112 -6.42 -3.24 -7.53
CA HIS A 112 -6.01 -2.31 -8.60
C HIS A 112 -6.02 -0.83 -8.16
N PRO A 113 -5.35 -0.46 -7.05
CA PRO A 113 -5.19 0.95 -6.71
C PRO A 113 -4.19 1.62 -7.66
N VAL A 114 -4.13 2.95 -7.65
CA VAL A 114 -2.99 3.65 -8.22
C VAL A 114 -1.85 3.66 -7.21
N SER A 115 -0.62 3.60 -7.68
CA SER A 115 0.57 3.57 -6.82
C SER A 115 1.65 4.48 -7.37
N THR A 116 2.26 5.25 -6.47
CA THR A 116 3.49 6.01 -6.76
C THR A 116 4.56 5.50 -5.82
N GLY A 117 5.73 5.14 -6.35
CA GLY A 117 6.85 4.67 -5.56
C GLY A 117 8.03 5.62 -5.65
N LEU A 118 8.64 5.94 -4.50
CA LEU A 118 9.72 6.89 -4.39
C LEU A 118 10.83 6.33 -3.51
N VAL A 119 12.07 6.65 -3.84
CA VAL A 119 13.21 6.42 -2.95
C VAL A 119 13.49 7.73 -2.22
N VAL A 120 13.58 7.66 -0.90
CA VAL A 120 13.84 8.80 -0.03
C VAL A 120 15.14 8.57 0.76
N SER A 121 15.75 9.66 1.25
CA SER A 121 17.03 9.57 1.97
C SER A 121 16.92 8.80 3.28
N ALA A 122 15.80 8.98 4.00
CA ALA A 122 15.57 8.35 5.30
C ALA A 122 14.10 8.49 5.66
N LEU A 123 13.67 7.70 6.63
CA LEU A 123 12.36 7.79 7.27
C LEU A 123 12.55 8.27 8.71
N ALA A 124 11.48 8.29 9.49
CA ALA A 124 11.52 8.85 10.84
C ALA A 124 12.51 8.13 11.76
N ARG A 125 12.76 6.85 11.52
CA ARG A 125 13.79 6.08 12.25
C ARG A 125 14.77 5.48 11.25
N PRO A 126 16.08 5.46 11.58
CA PRO A 126 17.11 4.93 10.65
C PRO A 126 16.90 3.47 10.25
N SER A 127 16.27 2.67 11.12
CA SER A 127 16.00 1.25 10.86
C SER A 127 14.80 1.01 9.93
N TRP A 128 14.01 2.02 9.65
CA TRP A 128 12.84 1.87 8.79
C TRP A 128 13.22 1.95 7.33
N LEU A 129 12.79 0.95 6.57
CA LEU A 129 13.12 0.80 5.16
C LEU A 129 11.95 1.15 4.24
N VAL A 130 10.73 1.18 4.78
CA VAL A 130 9.51 1.39 4.02
C VAL A 130 8.48 2.14 4.85
N GLU A 131 7.76 3.02 4.17
CA GLU A 131 6.56 3.69 4.69
C GLU A 131 5.55 3.75 3.56
N ILE A 132 4.28 3.50 3.84
CA ILE A 132 3.21 3.57 2.82
C ILE A 132 2.06 4.38 3.38
N ASP A 133 1.67 5.43 2.66
CA ASP A 133 0.39 6.10 2.92
C ASP A 133 -0.65 5.65 1.91
N GLY A 134 -1.89 5.96 2.16
CA GLY A 134 -2.96 5.55 1.26
C GLY A 134 -4.23 6.35 1.44
N THR A 135 -5.12 6.16 0.49
CA THR A 135 -6.47 6.73 0.50
C THR A 135 -7.44 5.63 0.14
N ALA A 136 -8.47 5.47 0.94
CA ALA A 136 -9.57 4.55 0.64
C ALA A 136 -10.87 5.34 0.54
N VAL A 137 -11.79 4.87 -0.29
CA VAL A 137 -13.14 5.44 -0.37
C VAL A 137 -14.13 4.32 -0.11
N ILE A 138 -14.80 4.42 1.02
CA ILE A 138 -15.70 3.38 1.53
C ILE A 138 -17.13 3.74 1.11
N PRO A 139 -17.83 2.86 0.38
CA PRO A 139 -19.20 3.14 -0.08
C PRO A 139 -20.14 3.39 1.11
N ASP A 140 -21.15 4.19 0.84
CA ASP A 140 -22.23 4.42 1.82
C ASP A 140 -23.06 3.15 2.07
#